data_356dbb7cdd0b242376a54ab8b55b0204
#
_entry.id   356dbb7cdd0b242376a54ab8b55b0204
#
_cell.length_a   1.000
_cell.length_b   1.000
_cell.length_c   1.000
_cell.angle_alpha   90.00
_cell.angle_beta   90.00
_cell.angle_gamma   90.00
#
_symmetry.space_group_name_H-M   'P 1'
#
loop_
_entity.id
_entity.type
_entity.pdbx_description
1 polymer ?
#
loop_
_entity_poly.entity_id
_entity_poly.type
_entity_poly.pdbx_seq_one_letter_code
_entity_poly.pdbx_strand_id
1 'polypeptide(L)'
;MMKVGLYGNQTEKTKAVMNTFDRLCQEGCFERDDVSPDVVITVGGDGTLLGAFHHYRNQLDRIRFVAIHTGHLGFYTDWRNFEVDQLIESLKQDKGERVSYPLLDVNVKLKSGDVIRYAALNEATLRKVNGTLLCEVYINGE
;
A
#
# COMPACT_ATOMS: atom_id res chain seq x y z
N MET A 1 -5.94 13.36 16.84
CA MET A 1 -4.76 13.63 15.99
C MET A 1 -4.65 12.49 15.00
N MET A 2 -4.37 12.78 13.71
CA MET A 2 -4.26 11.74 12.68
C MET A 2 -3.03 10.85 12.94
N LYS A 3 -3.23 9.55 12.92
CA LYS A 3 -2.19 8.54 13.09
C LYS A 3 -1.58 8.20 11.74
N VAL A 4 -0.27 8.35 11.62
CA VAL A 4 0.47 8.17 10.37
C VAL A 4 1.48 7.04 10.52
N GLY A 5 1.34 6.02 9.65
CA GLY A 5 2.36 5.00 9.43
C GLY A 5 3.25 5.36 8.26
N LEU A 6 4.52 5.02 8.32
CA LEU A 6 5.47 5.23 7.22
C LEU A 6 5.98 3.89 6.69
N TYR A 7 5.98 3.74 5.37
CA TYR A 7 6.47 2.55 4.69
C TYR A 7 7.29 2.95 3.46
N GLY A 8 8.55 2.59 3.42
CA GLY A 8 9.43 3.06 2.35
C GLY A 8 10.53 2.06 1.98
N ASN A 9 11.11 2.26 0.80
CA ASN A 9 12.34 1.59 0.39
C ASN A 9 13.57 2.24 1.06
N GLN A 10 14.78 1.74 0.78
CA GLN A 10 16.02 2.16 1.44
C GLN A 10 16.82 3.23 0.66
N THR A 11 16.18 3.98 -0.23
CA THR A 11 16.89 5.02 -0.99
C THR A 11 17.08 6.30 -0.17
N GLU A 12 18.07 7.13 -0.51
CA GLU A 12 18.32 8.40 0.16
C GLU A 12 17.13 9.38 -0.01
N LYS A 13 16.48 9.38 -1.18
CA LYS A 13 15.28 10.19 -1.42
C LYS A 13 14.13 9.78 -0.49
N THR A 14 13.94 8.48 -0.30
CA THR A 14 12.94 7.94 0.62
C THR A 14 13.23 8.37 2.05
N LYS A 15 14.48 8.21 2.51
CA LYS A 15 14.88 8.62 3.86
C LYS A 15 14.63 10.11 4.11
N ALA A 16 14.92 10.97 3.15
CA ALA A 16 14.68 12.40 3.27
C ALA A 16 13.19 12.72 3.48
N VAL A 17 12.30 12.08 2.73
CA VAL A 17 10.85 12.24 2.89
C VAL A 17 10.38 11.70 4.24
N MET A 18 10.81 10.50 4.61
CA MET A 18 10.44 9.88 5.89
C MET A 18 10.89 10.73 7.08
N ASN A 19 12.11 11.27 7.05
CA ASN A 19 12.61 12.18 8.08
C ASN A 19 11.74 13.45 8.22
N THR A 20 11.17 13.96 7.13
CA THR A 20 10.24 15.09 7.17
C THR A 20 8.99 14.74 7.97
N PHE A 21 8.38 13.58 7.71
CA PHE A 21 7.22 13.11 8.46
C PHE A 21 7.56 12.80 9.93
N ASP A 22 8.71 12.19 10.20
CA ASP A 22 9.16 11.92 11.58
C ASP A 22 9.30 13.22 12.38
N ARG A 23 9.88 14.27 11.78
CA ARG A 23 9.96 15.59 12.40
C ARG A 23 8.58 16.18 12.69
N LEU A 24 7.65 16.08 11.74
CA LEU A 24 6.28 16.59 11.94
C LEU A 24 5.53 15.81 13.05
N CYS A 25 5.81 14.53 13.20
CA CYS A 25 5.29 13.77 14.32
C CYS A 25 5.90 14.25 15.67
N GLN A 26 7.20 14.54 15.71
CA GLN A 26 7.86 15.10 16.90
C GLN A 26 7.32 16.50 17.25
N GLU A 27 6.99 17.31 16.25
CA GLU A 27 6.37 18.63 16.40
C GLU A 27 4.87 18.57 16.79
N GLY A 28 4.29 17.37 16.87
CA GLY A 28 2.89 17.18 17.25
C GLY A 28 1.86 17.46 16.14
N CYS A 29 2.29 17.53 14.88
CA CYS A 29 1.39 17.68 13.74
C CYS A 29 0.60 16.40 13.44
N PHE A 30 1.26 15.25 13.64
CA PHE A 30 0.71 13.90 13.47
C PHE A 30 1.16 13.02 14.64
N GLU A 31 0.47 11.92 14.84
CA GLU A 31 0.90 10.84 15.74
C GLU A 31 1.55 9.71 14.90
N ARG A 32 2.79 9.33 15.22
CA ARG A 32 3.43 8.17 14.58
C ARG A 32 2.85 6.88 15.14
N ASP A 33 2.23 6.08 14.28
CA ASP A 33 1.70 4.75 14.63
C ASP A 33 1.83 3.79 13.44
N ASP A 34 2.89 2.99 13.43
CA ASP A 34 3.14 2.01 12.36
C ASP A 34 2.35 0.68 12.56
N VAL A 35 1.66 0.52 13.69
CA VAL A 35 0.89 -0.68 13.98
C VAL A 35 -0.57 -0.52 13.59
N SER A 36 -1.15 0.63 13.88
CA SER A 36 -2.58 0.90 13.71
C SER A 36 -2.82 2.33 13.20
N PRO A 37 -2.26 2.69 12.02
CA PRO A 37 -2.38 4.04 11.47
C PRO A 37 -3.78 4.30 10.90
N ASP A 38 -4.14 5.58 10.77
CA ASP A 38 -5.28 6.04 9.98
C ASP A 38 -4.89 6.18 8.50
N VAL A 39 -3.66 6.62 8.27
CA VAL A 39 -3.08 6.83 6.95
C VAL A 39 -1.67 6.23 6.90
N VAL A 40 -1.38 5.46 5.88
CA VAL A 40 -0.04 4.96 5.56
C VAL A 40 0.56 5.79 4.43
N ILE A 41 1.66 6.45 4.71
CA ILE A 41 2.46 7.15 3.69
C ILE A 41 3.48 6.16 3.15
N THR A 42 3.35 5.80 1.89
CA THR A 42 4.32 4.96 1.20
C THR A 42 5.28 5.83 0.39
N VAL A 43 6.57 5.57 0.50
CA VAL A 43 7.60 6.35 -0.19
C VAL A 43 8.48 5.43 -1.03
N GLY A 44 8.35 5.52 -2.34
CA GLY A 44 9.07 4.63 -3.26
C GLY A 44 8.40 4.60 -4.63
N GLY A 45 7.79 3.51 -4.98
CA GLY A 45 7.03 3.30 -6.21
C GLY A 45 5.84 2.38 -5.94
N ASP A 46 5.19 1.89 -7.00
CA ASP A 46 4.05 0.97 -6.88
C ASP A 46 4.37 -0.29 -6.09
N GLY A 47 5.58 -0.86 -6.27
CA GLY A 47 6.03 -2.01 -5.49
C GLY A 47 6.11 -1.74 -3.99
N THR A 48 6.45 -0.53 -3.58
CA THR A 48 6.44 -0.11 -2.17
C THR A 48 5.02 -0.01 -1.64
N LEU A 49 4.10 0.53 -2.42
CA LEU A 49 2.68 0.56 -2.06
C LEU A 49 2.11 -0.86 -1.91
N LEU A 50 2.40 -1.76 -2.86
CA LEU A 50 1.97 -3.16 -2.78
C LEU A 50 2.55 -3.87 -1.55
N GLY A 51 3.81 -3.58 -1.18
CA GLY A 51 4.42 -4.07 0.04
C GLY A 51 3.68 -3.59 1.30
N ALA A 52 3.34 -2.31 1.36
CA ALA A 52 2.54 -1.74 2.44
C ALA A 52 1.14 -2.34 2.50
N PHE A 53 0.48 -2.50 1.36
CA PHE A 53 -0.82 -3.17 1.25
C PHE A 53 -0.80 -4.58 1.87
N HIS A 54 0.21 -5.38 1.56
CA HIS A 54 0.35 -6.71 2.15
C HIS A 54 0.70 -6.67 3.64
N HIS A 55 1.50 -5.70 4.06
CA HIS A 55 1.84 -5.52 5.48
C HIS A 55 0.60 -5.22 6.33
N TYR A 56 -0.28 -4.34 5.83
CA TYR A 56 -1.50 -3.92 6.52
C TYR A 56 -2.76 -4.69 6.09
N ARG A 57 -2.62 -5.87 5.48
CA ARG A 57 -3.72 -6.65 4.89
C ARG A 57 -4.94 -6.89 5.78
N ASN A 58 -4.74 -6.91 7.10
CA ASN A 58 -5.82 -7.14 8.06
C ASN A 58 -6.54 -5.86 8.49
N GLN A 59 -6.21 -4.71 7.89
CA GLN A 59 -6.70 -3.39 8.26
C GLN A 59 -7.11 -2.54 7.04
N LEU A 60 -7.26 -3.16 5.87
CA LEU A 60 -7.52 -2.48 4.60
C LEU A 60 -8.87 -1.77 4.55
N ASP A 61 -9.81 -2.17 5.39
CA ASP A 61 -11.15 -1.58 5.53
C ASP A 61 -11.13 -0.19 6.19
N ARG A 62 -10.08 0.14 6.95
CA ARG A 62 -9.98 1.38 7.71
C ARG A 62 -8.78 2.26 7.39
N ILE A 63 -7.71 1.68 6.84
CA ILE A 63 -6.49 2.41 6.49
C ILE A 63 -6.63 3.07 5.13
N ARG A 64 -6.18 4.31 5.02
CA ARG A 64 -5.96 5.00 3.76
C ARG A 64 -4.49 4.94 3.39
N PHE A 65 -4.19 4.83 2.11
CA PHE A 65 -2.82 4.87 1.61
C PHE A 65 -2.60 6.15 0.82
N VAL A 66 -1.45 6.76 1.01
CA VAL A 66 -0.96 7.90 0.23
C VAL A 66 0.42 7.54 -0.28
N ALA A 67 0.60 7.54 -1.58
CA ALA A 67 1.82 7.06 -2.20
C ALA A 67 2.62 8.19 -2.83
N ILE A 68 3.88 8.30 -2.38
CA ILE A 68 4.87 9.27 -2.89
C ILE A 68 5.89 8.50 -3.73
N HIS A 69 6.03 8.86 -5.01
CA HIS A 69 7.06 8.26 -5.84
C HIS A 69 8.36 9.05 -5.78
N THR A 70 9.45 8.33 -5.68
CA THR A 70 10.82 8.88 -5.66
C THR A 70 11.57 8.68 -6.98
N GLY A 71 10.95 8.00 -7.93
CA GLY A 71 11.46 7.68 -9.25
C GLY A 71 10.42 7.96 -10.34
N HIS A 72 10.16 6.98 -11.20
CA HIS A 72 9.14 7.10 -12.24
C HIS A 72 7.73 7.10 -11.67
N LEU A 73 6.81 7.78 -12.36
CA LEU A 73 5.38 7.75 -12.05
C LEU A 73 4.86 6.32 -12.17
N GLY A 74 4.15 5.87 -11.15
CA GLY A 74 3.47 4.58 -11.11
C GLY A 74 1.97 4.71 -11.38
N PHE A 75 1.23 3.60 -11.24
CA PHE A 75 -0.23 3.56 -11.36
C PHE A 75 -0.94 4.06 -10.11
N TYR A 76 -0.30 3.94 -8.94
CA TYR A 76 -0.89 4.22 -7.63
C TYR A 76 -0.19 5.35 -6.87
N THR A 77 0.87 5.93 -7.44
CA THR A 77 1.66 6.97 -6.79
C THR A 77 1.33 8.32 -7.38
N ASP A 78 0.56 9.14 -6.65
CA ASP A 78 0.06 10.43 -7.14
C ASP A 78 0.96 11.62 -6.77
N TRP A 79 1.79 11.46 -5.73
CA TRP A 79 2.64 12.52 -5.21
C TRP A 79 4.10 12.31 -5.55
N ARG A 80 4.78 13.40 -5.88
CA ARG A 80 6.23 13.41 -6.11
C ARG A 80 6.96 13.75 -4.82
N ASN A 81 8.17 13.27 -4.68
CA ASN A 81 8.98 13.53 -3.48
C ASN A 81 9.25 15.03 -3.21
N PHE A 82 9.14 15.89 -4.21
CA PHE A 82 9.27 17.35 -4.05
C PHE A 82 7.93 18.08 -3.78
N GLU A 83 6.81 17.37 -3.79
CA GLU A 83 5.46 17.90 -3.49
C GLU A 83 5.03 17.60 -2.04
N VAL A 84 5.96 17.15 -1.20
CA VAL A 84 5.67 16.70 0.18
C VAL A 84 5.02 17.79 1.02
N ASP A 85 5.43 19.06 0.88
CA ASP A 85 4.85 20.17 1.64
C ASP A 85 3.37 20.38 1.32
N GLN A 86 2.99 20.27 0.03
CA GLN A 86 1.59 20.36 -0.41
C GLN A 86 0.77 19.17 0.12
N LEU A 87 1.35 17.97 0.08
CA LEU A 87 0.73 16.78 0.64
C LEU A 87 0.48 16.94 2.14
N ILE A 88 1.46 17.44 2.90
CA ILE A 88 1.33 17.67 4.34
C ILE A 88 0.18 18.63 4.64
N GLU A 89 0.07 19.74 3.92
CA GLU A 89 -1.03 20.67 4.10
C GLU A 89 -2.39 20.04 3.75
N SER A 90 -2.46 19.24 2.70
CA SER A 90 -3.66 18.49 2.34
C SER A 90 -4.07 17.48 3.42
N LEU A 91 -3.11 16.78 4.01
CA LEU A 91 -3.36 15.84 5.11
C LEU A 91 -3.83 16.55 6.38
N LYS A 92 -3.22 17.67 6.76
CA LYS A 92 -3.63 18.47 7.92
C LYS A 92 -5.08 18.94 7.80
N GLN A 93 -5.50 19.30 6.59
CA GLN A 93 -6.85 19.80 6.33
C GLN A 93 -7.86 18.67 6.03
N ASP A 94 -7.41 17.44 5.84
CA ASP A 94 -8.20 16.27 5.38
C ASP A 94 -9.07 16.57 4.14
N LYS A 95 -8.54 17.34 3.20
CA LYS A 95 -9.23 17.81 1.99
C LYS A 95 -8.87 17.01 0.73
N GLY A 96 -8.10 15.95 0.86
CA GLY A 96 -7.72 15.10 -0.28
C GLY A 96 -8.91 14.37 -0.89
N GLU A 97 -8.88 14.19 -2.21
CA GLU A 97 -9.81 13.30 -2.90
C GLU A 97 -9.52 11.84 -2.49
N ARG A 98 -10.57 11.07 -2.23
CA ARG A 98 -10.47 9.66 -1.86
C ARG A 98 -10.87 8.79 -3.03
N VAL A 99 -9.96 7.92 -3.45
CA VAL A 99 -10.18 6.93 -4.49
C VAL A 99 -10.22 5.54 -3.87
N SER A 100 -11.19 4.72 -4.27
CA SER A 100 -11.29 3.33 -3.82
C SER A 100 -11.03 2.39 -4.99
N TYR A 101 -10.22 1.39 -4.76
CA TYR A 101 -9.94 0.33 -5.72
C TYR A 101 -10.59 -0.98 -5.28
N PRO A 102 -11.27 -1.73 -6.17
CA PRO A 102 -11.74 -3.06 -5.85
C PRO A 102 -10.54 -4.01 -5.67
N LEU A 103 -10.69 -4.96 -4.76
CA LEU A 103 -9.69 -6.00 -4.53
C LEU A 103 -10.16 -7.34 -5.10
N LEU A 104 -9.20 -8.18 -5.48
CA LEU A 104 -9.47 -9.58 -5.77
C LEU A 104 -9.47 -10.37 -4.45
N ASP A 105 -10.55 -11.11 -4.19
CA ASP A 105 -10.62 -12.11 -3.13
C ASP A 105 -10.18 -13.46 -3.72
N VAL A 106 -9.03 -13.94 -3.26
CA VAL A 106 -8.39 -15.15 -3.79
C VAL A 106 -8.47 -16.26 -2.76
N ASN A 107 -9.24 -17.30 -3.07
CA ASN A 107 -9.41 -18.45 -2.21
C ASN A 107 -8.69 -19.67 -2.82
N VAL A 108 -7.69 -20.18 -2.14
CA VAL A 108 -6.94 -21.37 -2.54
C VAL A 108 -7.40 -22.56 -1.70
N LYS A 109 -8.09 -23.50 -2.34
CA LYS A 109 -8.50 -24.75 -1.70
C LYS A 109 -7.43 -25.81 -1.93
N LEU A 110 -6.87 -26.31 -0.84
CA LEU A 110 -5.86 -27.36 -0.86
C LEU A 110 -6.51 -28.75 -0.94
N LYS A 111 -5.71 -29.76 -1.33
CA LYS A 111 -6.17 -31.16 -1.34
C LYS A 111 -6.60 -31.66 0.05
N SER A 112 -6.04 -31.12 1.12
CA SER A 112 -6.44 -31.40 2.50
C SER A 112 -7.87 -30.92 2.83
N GLY A 113 -8.46 -30.06 1.99
CA GLY A 113 -9.73 -29.37 2.25
C GLY A 113 -9.57 -28.00 2.89
N ASP A 114 -8.36 -27.64 3.31
CA ASP A 114 -8.08 -26.31 3.86
C ASP A 114 -8.23 -25.23 2.79
N VAL A 115 -8.70 -24.05 3.22
CA VAL A 115 -8.84 -22.89 2.35
C VAL A 115 -7.94 -21.79 2.87
N ILE A 116 -7.01 -21.33 2.02
CA ILE A 116 -6.18 -20.19 2.28
C ILE A 116 -6.76 -18.99 1.53
N ARG A 117 -6.93 -17.88 2.21
CA ARG A 117 -7.52 -16.64 1.65
C ARG A 117 -6.47 -15.58 1.50
N TYR A 118 -6.47 -14.91 0.35
CA TYR A 118 -5.61 -13.78 0.02
C TYR A 118 -6.44 -12.65 -0.55
N ALA A 119 -5.95 -11.43 -0.38
CA ALA A 119 -6.42 -10.27 -1.14
C ALA A 119 -5.32 -9.81 -2.08
N ALA A 120 -5.67 -9.43 -3.30
CA ALA A 120 -4.75 -8.87 -4.26
C ALA A 120 -5.29 -7.55 -4.82
N LEU A 121 -4.42 -6.57 -4.99
CA LEU A 121 -4.76 -5.29 -5.58
C LEU A 121 -4.65 -5.34 -7.12
N ASN A 122 -3.56 -5.92 -7.64
CA ASN A 122 -3.34 -6.00 -9.08
C ASN A 122 -3.84 -7.32 -9.66
N GLU A 123 -3.24 -8.41 -9.21
CA GLU A 123 -3.41 -9.74 -9.82
C GLU A 123 -3.10 -10.86 -8.85
N ALA A 124 -3.63 -12.03 -9.14
CA ALA A 124 -3.22 -13.28 -8.53
C ALA A 124 -2.56 -14.15 -9.62
N THR A 125 -1.35 -14.60 -9.35
CA THR A 125 -0.59 -15.43 -10.29
C THR A 125 -0.42 -16.83 -9.76
N LEU A 126 -0.72 -17.82 -10.61
CA LEU A 126 -0.47 -19.23 -10.34
C LEU A 126 0.62 -19.75 -11.29
N ARG A 127 1.67 -20.32 -10.72
CA ARG A 127 2.75 -20.93 -11.53
C ARG A 127 3.26 -22.21 -10.92
N LYS A 128 3.71 -23.12 -11.77
CA LYS A 128 4.48 -24.30 -11.37
C LYS A 128 5.96 -23.93 -11.28
N VAL A 129 6.62 -24.31 -10.21
CA VAL A 129 8.04 -23.97 -10.00
C VAL A 129 8.94 -24.66 -11.02
N ASN A 130 8.66 -25.95 -11.31
CA ASN A 130 9.39 -26.75 -12.29
C ASN A 130 8.42 -27.40 -13.26
N GLY A 131 8.62 -27.18 -14.56
CA GLY A 131 7.85 -27.77 -15.64
C GLY A 131 6.61 -26.96 -16.03
N THR A 132 5.73 -27.58 -16.79
CA THR A 132 4.50 -26.95 -17.31
C THR A 132 3.36 -27.01 -16.29
N LEU A 133 2.67 -25.90 -16.09
CA LEU A 133 1.41 -25.84 -15.37
C LEU A 133 0.28 -26.26 -16.32
N LEU A 134 -0.49 -27.24 -15.93
CA LEU A 134 -1.76 -27.58 -16.55
C LEU A 134 -2.86 -27.17 -15.58
N CYS A 135 -3.77 -26.32 -16.03
CA CYS A 135 -4.91 -25.86 -15.25
C CYS A 135 -6.13 -25.65 -16.16
N GLU A 136 -7.28 -25.75 -15.58
CA GLU A 136 -8.54 -25.31 -16.19
C GLU A 136 -8.91 -23.97 -15.57
N VAL A 137 -9.36 -23.03 -16.42
CA VAL A 137 -9.74 -21.70 -16.00
C VAL A 137 -11.21 -21.50 -16.32
N TYR A 138 -12.00 -21.15 -15.33
CA TYR A 138 -13.42 -20.86 -15.47
C TYR A 138 -13.62 -19.37 -15.14
N ILE A 139 -14.34 -18.67 -16.01
CA ILE A 139 -14.73 -17.27 -15.81
C ILE A 139 -16.25 -17.20 -15.78
N ASN A 140 -16.82 -16.71 -14.68
CA ASN A 140 -18.28 -16.66 -14.46
C ASN A 140 -18.97 -18.03 -14.59
N GLY A 141 -18.23 -19.12 -14.29
CA GLY A 141 -18.77 -20.48 -14.35
C GLY A 141 -18.68 -21.16 -15.73
N GLU A 142 -18.04 -20.52 -16.72
CA GLU A 142 -17.79 -21.04 -18.07
C GLU A 142 -16.30 -21.28 -18.33
#